data_34f4f99b825f09529cd4c0a6865434af
#
_entry.id   34f4f99b825f09529cd4c0a6865434af
#
_cell.length_a   1.000
_cell.length_b   1.000
_cell.length_c   1.000
_cell.angle_alpha   90.00
_cell.angle_beta   90.00
_cell.angle_gamma   90.00
#
_symmetry.space_group_name_H-M   'P 1'
#
loop_
_entity.id
_entity.type
_entity.pdbx_description
1 polymer ?
#
loop_
_entity_poly.entity_id
_entity_poly.type
_entity_poly.pdbx_seq_one_letter_code
_entity_poly.pdbx_strand_id
1 'polypeptide(L)'
;DFQLDVSASAIELAVLEGFESVEHVKRYTALGFGTDQGKLGNINGMAILANALGQTISQTGTTIFRPSYTPTTFGAIAGRGIKELFDPERYTPMHRWHQEQGAMFEDVGQWKRPWYFPQGNESMQESVNRECLAVRNSAGILDASTLGKIDIQGPDAAEFITRMYTNSFLKLSPGRCRYGVMLKEDGMIFDDGVCACISDNHYLMFTTTGGAAGVLAWLELWQQTEWPELQVYFTSV
;
A
#
# COMPACT_ATOMS: atom_id res chain seq x y z
N ASP A 1 28.70 -12.30 8.38
CA ASP A 1 27.57 -12.31 7.46
C ASP A 1 27.79 -11.29 6.34
N PHE A 2 27.32 -11.63 5.16
CA PHE A 2 27.31 -10.77 3.99
C PHE A 2 25.94 -10.12 3.86
N GLN A 3 25.69 -9.45 2.75
CA GLN A 3 24.37 -8.93 2.45
C GLN A 3 23.34 -10.08 2.28
N LEU A 4 22.09 -9.87 2.64
CA LEU A 4 21.00 -10.86 2.60
C LEU A 4 21.25 -12.10 3.49
N ASP A 5 21.85 -11.90 4.66
CA ASP A 5 22.13 -12.92 5.66
C ASP A 5 23.02 -14.09 5.18
N VAL A 6 23.74 -13.91 4.07
CA VAL A 6 24.67 -14.91 3.57
C VAL A 6 25.86 -15.01 4.51
N SER A 7 26.06 -16.18 5.11
CA SER A 7 27.15 -16.46 6.04
C SER A 7 28.21 -17.35 5.39
N ALA A 8 29.39 -17.43 6.02
CA ALA A 8 30.41 -18.41 5.63
C ALA A 8 29.90 -19.84 5.69
N SER A 9 29.17 -20.19 6.75
CA SER A 9 28.57 -21.50 6.92
C SER A 9 27.53 -21.85 5.84
N ALA A 10 26.79 -20.86 5.31
CA ALA A 10 25.88 -21.08 4.20
C ALA A 10 26.63 -21.46 2.91
N ILE A 11 27.79 -20.84 2.66
CA ILE A 11 28.65 -21.18 1.51
C ILE A 11 29.27 -22.59 1.70
N GLU A 12 29.75 -22.90 2.89
CA GLU A 12 30.29 -24.23 3.21
C GLU A 12 29.21 -25.30 3.09
N LEU A 13 27.99 -25.05 3.54
CA LEU A 13 26.86 -25.96 3.36
C LEU A 13 26.55 -26.20 1.88
N ALA A 14 26.56 -25.15 1.06
CA ALA A 14 26.36 -25.29 -0.38
C ALA A 14 27.39 -26.27 -1.01
N VAL A 15 28.65 -26.19 -0.58
CA VAL A 15 29.70 -27.12 -1.04
C VAL A 15 29.42 -28.55 -0.56
N LEU A 16 28.99 -28.73 0.69
CA LEU A 16 28.63 -30.05 1.22
C LEU A 16 27.45 -30.68 0.44
N GLU A 17 26.55 -29.87 -0.09
CA GLU A 17 25.42 -30.29 -0.92
C GLU A 17 25.80 -30.49 -2.41
N GLY A 18 27.07 -30.27 -2.77
CA GLY A 18 27.62 -30.55 -4.10
C GLY A 18 27.63 -29.37 -5.05
N PHE A 19 27.44 -28.14 -4.57
CA PHE A 19 27.58 -26.95 -5.42
C PHE A 19 29.06 -26.52 -5.52
N GLU A 20 29.65 -26.69 -6.69
CA GLU A 20 31.05 -26.34 -6.96
C GLU A 20 31.22 -25.01 -7.72
N SER A 21 30.23 -24.67 -8.57
CA SER A 21 30.26 -23.43 -9.35
C SER A 21 29.88 -22.23 -8.52
N VAL A 22 30.68 -21.16 -8.56
CA VAL A 22 30.39 -19.90 -7.87
C VAL A 22 29.03 -19.29 -8.29
N GLU A 23 28.61 -19.49 -9.53
CA GLU A 23 27.32 -19.03 -10.03
C GLU A 23 26.13 -19.86 -9.48
N HIS A 24 26.34 -21.12 -9.18
CA HIS A 24 25.34 -21.97 -8.52
C HIS A 24 25.27 -21.65 -7.04
N VAL A 25 26.41 -21.54 -6.37
CA VAL A 25 26.50 -21.11 -4.95
C VAL A 25 25.84 -19.74 -4.75
N LYS A 26 26.06 -18.80 -5.66
CA LYS A 26 25.38 -17.48 -5.69
C LYS A 26 23.85 -17.64 -5.66
N ARG A 27 23.30 -18.51 -6.49
CA ARG A 27 21.84 -18.68 -6.58
C ARG A 27 21.27 -19.45 -5.39
N TYR A 28 22.02 -20.36 -4.85
CA TYR A 28 21.61 -21.15 -3.69
C TYR A 28 21.64 -20.32 -2.40
N THR A 29 22.65 -19.49 -2.20
CA THR A 29 22.87 -18.71 -0.96
C THR A 29 22.41 -17.27 -1.04
N ALA A 30 22.10 -16.74 -2.23
CA ALA A 30 21.94 -15.31 -2.54
C ALA A 30 23.24 -14.48 -2.40
N LEU A 31 24.43 -15.10 -2.39
CA LEU A 31 25.72 -14.40 -2.41
C LEU A 31 25.80 -13.49 -3.64
N GLY A 32 26.11 -12.23 -3.45
CA GLY A 32 26.26 -11.27 -4.55
C GLY A 32 24.94 -10.74 -5.12
N PHE A 33 23.83 -10.95 -4.43
CA PHE A 33 22.53 -10.38 -4.74
C PHE A 33 22.34 -9.03 -4.02
N GLY A 34 21.13 -8.47 -4.14
CA GLY A 34 20.78 -7.22 -3.49
C GLY A 34 21.25 -5.98 -4.23
N THR A 35 21.19 -4.85 -3.55
CA THR A 35 21.42 -3.53 -4.16
C THR A 35 22.87 -3.28 -4.56
N ASP A 36 23.83 -3.92 -3.89
CA ASP A 36 25.26 -3.77 -4.20
C ASP A 36 25.80 -4.80 -5.19
N GLN A 37 25.02 -5.86 -5.51
CA GLN A 37 25.39 -6.91 -6.44
C GLN A 37 26.77 -7.54 -6.14
N GLY A 38 27.07 -7.70 -4.84
CA GLY A 38 28.28 -8.35 -4.36
C GLY A 38 29.55 -7.49 -4.32
N LYS A 39 29.47 -6.17 -4.48
CA LYS A 39 30.64 -5.27 -4.40
C LYS A 39 31.38 -5.42 -3.08
N LEU A 40 30.67 -5.66 -1.97
CA LEU A 40 31.25 -5.84 -0.65
C LEU A 40 31.56 -7.31 -0.33
N GLY A 41 30.68 -8.22 -0.71
CA GLY A 41 30.69 -9.62 -0.25
C GLY A 41 31.41 -10.61 -1.18
N ASN A 42 31.45 -10.36 -2.49
CA ASN A 42 31.91 -11.37 -3.45
C ASN A 42 33.38 -11.83 -3.25
N ILE A 43 34.30 -10.92 -2.94
CA ILE A 43 35.71 -11.29 -2.73
C ILE A 43 35.83 -12.27 -1.57
N ASN A 44 35.18 -11.95 -0.46
CA ASN A 44 35.20 -12.81 0.72
C ASN A 44 34.46 -14.13 0.45
N GLY A 45 33.30 -14.09 -0.21
CA GLY A 45 32.54 -15.28 -0.59
C GLY A 45 33.33 -16.21 -1.52
N MET A 46 34.02 -15.65 -2.52
CA MET A 46 34.91 -16.42 -3.39
C MET A 46 36.07 -17.06 -2.63
N ALA A 47 36.68 -16.36 -1.68
CA ALA A 47 37.76 -16.88 -0.88
C ALA A 47 37.30 -18.05 0.01
N ILE A 48 36.12 -17.94 0.63
CA ILE A 48 35.52 -19.00 1.45
C ILE A 48 35.20 -20.22 0.57
N LEU A 49 34.57 -19.99 -0.59
CA LEU A 49 34.25 -21.06 -1.53
C LEU A 49 35.51 -21.77 -2.06
N ALA A 50 36.53 -21.00 -2.44
CA ALA A 50 37.81 -21.51 -2.90
C ALA A 50 38.47 -22.39 -1.84
N ASN A 51 38.48 -21.95 -0.59
CA ASN A 51 39.01 -22.71 0.54
C ASN A 51 38.22 -24.01 0.78
N ALA A 52 36.90 -23.97 0.72
CA ALA A 52 36.03 -25.13 0.91
C ALA A 52 36.21 -26.18 -0.20
N LEU A 53 36.50 -25.73 -1.44
CA LEU A 53 36.73 -26.60 -2.60
C LEU A 53 38.21 -27.03 -2.76
N GLY A 54 39.12 -26.51 -1.93
CA GLY A 54 40.57 -26.77 -2.08
C GLY A 54 41.16 -26.16 -3.36
N GLN A 55 40.61 -25.05 -3.84
CA GLN A 55 40.98 -24.35 -5.07
C GLN A 55 41.62 -22.98 -4.78
N THR A 56 42.21 -22.37 -5.79
CA THR A 56 42.57 -20.95 -5.73
C THR A 56 41.36 -20.07 -6.08
N ILE A 57 41.37 -18.81 -5.64
CA ILE A 57 40.30 -17.84 -5.98
C ILE A 57 40.18 -17.68 -7.51
N SER A 58 41.31 -17.73 -8.25
CA SER A 58 41.30 -17.64 -9.70
C SER A 58 40.63 -18.84 -10.37
N GLN A 59 40.72 -20.03 -9.79
CA GLN A 59 40.05 -21.23 -10.30
C GLN A 59 38.57 -21.23 -9.99
N THR A 60 38.17 -20.73 -8.81
CA THR A 60 36.78 -20.58 -8.40
C THR A 60 36.06 -19.55 -9.27
N GLY A 61 36.74 -18.49 -9.69
CA GLY A 61 36.17 -17.42 -10.50
C GLY A 61 35.30 -16.45 -9.72
N THR A 62 34.69 -15.51 -10.43
CA THR A 62 33.80 -14.49 -9.85
C THR A 62 32.37 -14.64 -10.33
N THR A 63 31.44 -14.13 -9.53
CA THR A 63 30.03 -14.05 -9.93
C THR A 63 29.81 -12.96 -10.97
N ILE A 64 28.86 -13.19 -11.86
CA ILE A 64 28.37 -12.17 -12.81
C ILE A 64 27.29 -11.36 -12.12
N PHE A 65 27.42 -10.04 -12.13
CA PHE A 65 26.39 -9.13 -11.64
C PHE A 65 25.22 -9.01 -12.63
N ARG A 66 24.06 -8.68 -12.11
CA ARG A 66 22.85 -8.41 -12.90
C ARG A 66 22.73 -6.93 -13.25
N PRO A 67 21.82 -6.56 -14.19
CA PRO A 67 21.45 -5.16 -14.40
C PRO A 67 21.11 -4.47 -13.08
N SER A 68 21.28 -3.16 -13.04
CA SER A 68 21.17 -2.34 -11.82
C SER A 68 22.35 -2.51 -10.85
N TYR A 69 23.52 -2.93 -11.36
CA TYR A 69 24.78 -2.93 -10.60
C TYR A 69 25.09 -1.55 -10.00
N THR A 70 24.77 -0.48 -10.71
CA THR A 70 24.64 0.87 -10.16
C THR A 70 23.15 1.13 -9.90
N PRO A 71 22.77 1.55 -8.69
CA PRO A 71 21.36 1.85 -8.37
C PRO A 71 20.75 2.81 -9.39
N THR A 72 19.61 2.44 -9.94
CA THR A 72 18.90 3.22 -10.95
C THR A 72 17.57 3.69 -10.35
N THR A 73 17.29 4.99 -10.45
CA THR A 73 16.03 5.57 -9.98
C THR A 73 14.87 5.21 -10.91
N PHE A 74 13.66 5.16 -10.39
CA PHE A 74 12.45 4.97 -11.20
C PHE A 74 12.31 6.05 -12.28
N GLY A 75 12.70 7.30 -11.99
CA GLY A 75 12.69 8.38 -12.97
C GLY A 75 13.62 8.13 -14.17
N ALA A 76 14.79 7.52 -13.93
CA ALA A 76 15.69 7.13 -15.01
C ALA A 76 15.11 5.99 -15.87
N ILE A 77 14.42 5.02 -15.25
CA ILE A 77 13.74 3.91 -15.96
C ILE A 77 12.56 4.43 -16.78
N ALA A 78 11.73 5.31 -16.19
CA ALA A 78 10.57 5.88 -16.84
C ALA A 78 10.93 6.75 -18.04
N GLY A 79 12.09 7.42 -17.97
CA GLY A 79 12.59 8.28 -19.04
C GLY A 79 11.87 9.62 -19.14
N ARG A 80 12.42 10.50 -20.00
CA ARG A 80 11.94 11.89 -20.11
C ARG A 80 10.56 12.03 -20.77
N GLY A 81 10.13 11.02 -21.50
CA GLY A 81 8.86 11.05 -22.23
C GLY A 81 7.62 10.99 -21.33
N ILE A 82 7.73 10.44 -20.12
CA ILE A 82 6.57 10.25 -19.22
C ILE A 82 6.12 11.56 -18.56
N LYS A 83 7.04 12.52 -18.39
CA LYS A 83 6.75 13.85 -17.81
C LYS A 83 5.91 13.76 -16.52
N GLU A 84 4.80 14.51 -16.47
CA GLU A 84 3.89 14.60 -15.32
C GLU A 84 3.20 13.26 -14.98
N LEU A 85 3.12 12.33 -15.91
CA LEU A 85 2.55 10.99 -15.66
C LEU A 85 3.46 10.10 -14.79
N PHE A 86 4.70 10.53 -14.52
CA PHE A 86 5.61 9.79 -13.63
C PHE A 86 5.08 9.74 -12.19
N ASP A 87 4.53 10.86 -11.73
CA ASP A 87 3.91 10.98 -10.40
C ASP A 87 2.67 11.89 -10.52
N PRO A 88 1.55 11.34 -11.03
CA PRO A 88 0.38 12.15 -11.30
C PRO A 88 -0.30 12.62 -10.02
N GLU A 89 -0.62 13.91 -9.96
CA GLU A 89 -1.41 14.48 -8.88
C GLU A 89 -2.90 14.41 -9.18
N ARG A 90 -3.70 14.14 -8.15
CA ARG A 90 -5.16 14.12 -8.21
C ARG A 90 -5.73 15.26 -7.39
N TYR A 91 -6.74 15.91 -7.94
CA TYR A 91 -7.41 17.05 -7.33
C TYR A 91 -8.89 16.76 -7.14
N THR A 92 -9.44 17.24 -6.02
CA THR A 92 -10.89 17.19 -5.81
C THR A 92 -11.61 18.19 -6.71
N PRO A 93 -12.91 18.04 -6.98
CA PRO A 93 -13.68 19.05 -7.69
C PRO A 93 -13.67 20.44 -7.04
N MET A 94 -13.44 20.49 -5.72
CA MET A 94 -13.37 21.70 -4.93
C MET A 94 -11.96 22.28 -4.79
N HIS A 95 -10.95 21.65 -5.40
CA HIS A 95 -9.53 22.01 -5.20
C HIS A 95 -9.24 23.50 -5.43
N ARG A 96 -9.75 24.05 -6.53
CA ARG A 96 -9.57 25.47 -6.86
C ARG A 96 -10.16 26.37 -5.78
N TRP A 97 -11.36 26.07 -5.30
CA TRP A 97 -11.99 26.81 -4.22
C TRP A 97 -11.15 26.76 -2.94
N HIS A 98 -10.63 25.59 -2.57
CA HIS A 98 -9.75 25.44 -1.42
C HIS A 98 -8.49 26.29 -1.55
N GLN A 99 -7.87 26.34 -2.74
CA GLN A 99 -6.72 27.20 -3.01
C GLN A 99 -7.07 28.68 -2.84
N GLU A 100 -8.20 29.11 -3.39
CA GLU A 100 -8.69 30.49 -3.28
C GLU A 100 -9.01 30.89 -1.83
N GLN A 101 -9.38 29.93 -0.99
CA GLN A 101 -9.58 30.12 0.46
C GLN A 101 -8.28 29.99 1.29
N GLY A 102 -7.14 29.79 0.66
CA GLY A 102 -5.85 29.70 1.33
C GLY A 102 -5.61 28.38 2.07
N ALA A 103 -6.25 27.29 1.64
CA ALA A 103 -6.03 25.98 2.23
C ALA A 103 -4.57 25.54 2.13
N MET A 104 -4.05 24.95 3.18
CA MET A 104 -2.86 24.11 3.15
C MET A 104 -3.27 22.69 2.77
N PHE A 105 -2.45 22.03 1.95
CA PHE A 105 -2.75 20.69 1.44
C PHE A 105 -1.80 19.65 2.02
N GLU A 106 -2.31 18.44 2.18
CA GLU A 106 -1.51 17.24 2.45
C GLU A 106 -1.64 16.25 1.28
N ASP A 107 -0.59 15.45 1.09
CA ASP A 107 -0.58 14.37 0.11
C ASP A 107 -1.13 13.09 0.75
N VAL A 108 -2.24 12.59 0.21
CA VAL A 108 -2.81 11.29 0.58
C VAL A 108 -2.78 10.38 -0.65
N GLY A 109 -1.70 9.61 -0.77
CA GLY A 109 -1.34 8.99 -2.03
C GLY A 109 -1.11 10.05 -3.10
N GLN A 110 -1.84 9.97 -4.21
CA GLN A 110 -1.77 10.96 -5.29
C GLN A 110 -2.73 12.15 -5.11
N TRP A 111 -3.57 12.13 -4.07
CA TRP A 111 -4.55 13.18 -3.84
C TRP A 111 -3.96 14.36 -3.07
N LYS A 112 -4.17 15.59 -3.57
CA LYS A 112 -3.99 16.83 -2.82
C LYS A 112 -5.27 17.08 -2.02
N ARG A 113 -5.24 16.76 -0.73
CA ARG A 113 -6.38 16.93 0.17
C ARG A 113 -6.22 18.20 0.97
N PRO A 114 -7.27 19.08 1.10
CA PRO A 114 -7.19 20.23 2.00
C PRO A 114 -7.02 19.73 3.44
N TRP A 115 -6.06 20.31 4.16
CA TRP A 115 -5.68 19.88 5.49
C TRP A 115 -6.20 20.85 6.56
N TYR A 116 -5.83 22.13 6.43
CA TYR A 116 -6.31 23.21 7.30
C TYR A 116 -6.26 24.55 6.57
N PHE A 117 -6.94 25.58 7.14
CA PHE A 117 -7.06 26.89 6.55
C PHE A 117 -6.48 27.95 7.50
N PRO A 118 -5.21 28.37 7.39
CA PRO A 118 -4.61 29.35 8.28
C PRO A 118 -5.23 30.73 8.10
N GLN A 119 -5.37 31.48 9.17
CA GLN A 119 -5.76 32.88 9.16
C GLN A 119 -4.59 33.74 9.63
N GLY A 120 -4.16 34.70 8.78
CA GLY A 120 -2.98 35.50 9.07
C GLY A 120 -1.72 34.67 9.27
N ASN A 121 -1.08 34.81 10.42
CA ASN A 121 0.17 34.10 10.75
C ASN A 121 -0.05 32.88 11.66
N GLU A 122 -1.23 32.28 11.68
CA GLU A 122 -1.51 31.09 12.47
C GLU A 122 -0.59 29.94 12.09
N SER A 123 -0.06 29.26 13.09
CA SER A 123 0.54 27.94 12.93
C SER A 123 -0.55 26.90 12.60
N MET A 124 -0.12 25.73 12.14
CA MET A 124 -1.04 24.59 11.90
C MET A 124 -1.88 24.28 13.14
N GLN A 125 -1.25 24.21 14.32
CA GLN A 125 -1.96 23.85 15.56
C GLN A 125 -2.99 24.92 15.97
N GLU A 126 -2.70 26.18 15.78
CA GLU A 126 -3.65 27.28 16.06
C GLU A 126 -4.83 27.23 15.10
N SER A 127 -4.57 27.01 13.81
CA SER A 127 -5.62 26.84 12.79
C SER A 127 -6.53 25.67 13.11
N VAL A 128 -5.96 24.48 13.40
CA VAL A 128 -6.71 23.25 13.75
C VAL A 128 -7.56 23.48 15.01
N ASN A 129 -6.99 24.11 16.05
CA ASN A 129 -7.72 24.38 17.29
C ASN A 129 -8.91 25.32 17.03
N ARG A 130 -8.72 26.38 16.23
CA ARG A 130 -9.78 27.31 15.86
C ARG A 130 -10.88 26.61 15.05
N GLU A 131 -10.52 25.79 14.07
CA GLU A 131 -11.49 25.04 13.25
C GLU A 131 -12.28 24.03 14.07
N CYS A 132 -11.63 23.30 14.96
CA CYS A 132 -12.31 22.40 15.89
C CYS A 132 -13.30 23.13 16.81
N LEU A 133 -12.92 24.29 17.33
CA LEU A 133 -13.81 25.11 18.16
C LEU A 133 -14.99 25.66 17.35
N ALA A 134 -14.76 26.05 16.09
CA ALA A 134 -15.82 26.52 15.20
C ALA A 134 -16.87 25.41 14.96
N VAL A 135 -16.44 24.18 14.68
CA VAL A 135 -17.35 23.01 14.51
C VAL A 135 -18.15 22.75 15.78
N ARG A 136 -17.54 22.88 16.98
CA ARG A 136 -18.22 22.63 18.24
C ARG A 136 -19.22 23.72 18.63
N ASN A 137 -18.94 24.96 18.27
CA ASN A 137 -19.76 26.12 18.65
C ASN A 137 -20.75 26.54 17.56
N SER A 138 -20.58 26.07 16.33
CA SER A 138 -21.39 26.45 15.17
C SER A 138 -21.50 25.29 14.21
N ALA A 139 -20.91 25.42 12.99
CA ALA A 139 -20.93 24.40 11.94
C ALA A 139 -19.58 24.34 11.25
N GLY A 140 -19.30 23.18 10.66
CA GLY A 140 -18.15 22.96 9.77
C GLY A 140 -18.55 22.30 8.48
N ILE A 141 -17.72 22.47 7.45
CA ILE A 141 -17.84 21.78 6.17
C ILE A 141 -16.54 21.00 5.91
N LEU A 142 -16.65 19.81 5.37
CA LEU A 142 -15.53 18.95 5.01
C LEU A 142 -15.67 18.48 3.57
N ASP A 143 -14.60 18.64 2.77
CA ASP A 143 -14.49 18.01 1.46
C ASP A 143 -14.08 16.55 1.62
N ALA A 144 -15.03 15.65 1.51
CA ALA A 144 -14.84 14.20 1.60
C ALA A 144 -14.63 13.53 0.22
N SER A 145 -14.34 14.30 -0.83
CA SER A 145 -14.23 13.78 -2.20
C SER A 145 -13.09 12.77 -2.38
N THR A 146 -12.05 12.82 -1.54
CA THR A 146 -10.92 11.89 -1.63
C THR A 146 -11.19 10.52 -1.04
N LEU A 147 -12.23 10.35 -0.21
CA LEU A 147 -12.59 9.05 0.36
C LEU A 147 -12.96 8.08 -0.76
N GLY A 148 -12.59 6.82 -0.63
CA GLY A 148 -13.06 5.78 -1.52
C GLY A 148 -14.58 5.63 -1.44
N LYS A 149 -15.21 5.30 -2.55
CA LYS A 149 -16.65 5.07 -2.64
C LYS A 149 -16.91 3.81 -3.43
N ILE A 150 -17.63 2.88 -2.82
CA ILE A 150 -18.02 1.61 -3.42
C ILE A 150 -19.54 1.53 -3.38
N ASP A 151 -20.13 1.46 -4.55
CA ASP A 151 -21.55 1.19 -4.73
C ASP A 151 -21.79 -0.32 -4.58
N ILE A 152 -22.71 -0.72 -3.71
CA ILE A 152 -22.99 -2.12 -3.38
C ILE A 152 -24.47 -2.36 -3.63
N GLN A 153 -24.79 -3.25 -4.54
CA GLN A 153 -26.15 -3.57 -4.93
C GLN A 153 -26.41 -5.08 -4.91
N GLY A 154 -27.63 -5.46 -4.59
CA GLY A 154 -28.09 -6.84 -4.63
C GLY A 154 -29.00 -7.19 -3.46
N PRO A 155 -29.82 -8.23 -3.60
CA PRO A 155 -30.74 -8.67 -2.54
C PRO A 155 -30.01 -9.06 -1.24
N ASP A 156 -28.75 -9.53 -1.35
CA ASP A 156 -27.96 -9.96 -0.20
C ASP A 156 -26.94 -8.91 0.27
N ALA A 157 -27.04 -7.66 -0.22
CA ALA A 157 -26.08 -6.59 0.11
C ALA A 157 -25.98 -6.34 1.63
N ALA A 158 -27.10 -6.27 2.36
CA ALA A 158 -27.10 -6.04 3.80
C ALA A 158 -26.44 -7.20 4.58
N GLU A 159 -26.71 -8.42 4.15
CA GLU A 159 -26.09 -9.63 4.72
C GLU A 159 -24.58 -9.62 4.49
N PHE A 160 -24.15 -9.40 3.25
CA PHE A 160 -22.73 -9.35 2.88
C PHE A 160 -21.98 -8.27 3.68
N ILE A 161 -22.49 -7.04 3.70
CA ILE A 161 -21.87 -5.94 4.47
C ILE A 161 -21.77 -6.29 5.95
N THR A 162 -22.79 -6.97 6.49
CA THR A 162 -22.79 -7.42 7.90
C THR A 162 -21.67 -8.44 8.17
N ARG A 163 -21.34 -9.30 7.24
CA ARG A 163 -20.22 -10.25 7.37
C ARG A 163 -18.87 -9.58 7.28
N MET A 164 -18.76 -8.50 6.49
CA MET A 164 -17.50 -7.79 6.28
C MET A 164 -17.13 -6.84 7.43
N TYR A 165 -18.12 -6.29 8.13
CA TYR A 165 -17.89 -5.36 9.24
C TYR A 165 -18.11 -6.03 10.60
N THR A 166 -17.51 -5.46 11.64
CA THR A 166 -17.67 -5.92 13.04
C THR A 166 -19.07 -5.69 13.62
N ASN A 167 -19.91 -4.91 12.93
CA ASN A 167 -21.26 -4.56 13.35
C ASN A 167 -22.29 -4.84 12.25
N SER A 168 -23.53 -5.10 12.66
CA SER A 168 -24.60 -5.50 11.74
C SER A 168 -25.21 -4.32 10.97
N PHE A 169 -25.50 -4.54 9.69
CA PHE A 169 -26.22 -3.63 8.80
C PHE A 169 -27.61 -4.12 8.42
N LEU A 170 -28.02 -5.32 8.85
CA LEU A 170 -29.32 -5.94 8.51
C LEU A 170 -30.55 -5.09 8.86
N LYS A 171 -30.44 -4.21 9.85
CA LYS A 171 -31.53 -3.33 10.29
C LYS A 171 -31.29 -1.86 9.97
N LEU A 172 -30.34 -1.58 9.05
CA LEU A 172 -30.10 -0.21 8.63
C LEU A 172 -31.14 0.19 7.59
N SER A 173 -32.01 1.11 7.97
CA SER A 173 -33.12 1.56 7.09
C SER A 173 -32.62 2.52 5.99
N PRO A 174 -33.31 2.59 4.85
CA PRO A 174 -33.04 3.59 3.81
C PRO A 174 -32.96 5.02 4.37
N GLY A 175 -32.01 5.81 3.83
CA GLY A 175 -31.71 7.17 4.31
C GLY A 175 -30.90 7.24 5.62
N ARG A 176 -30.46 6.12 6.15
CA ARG A 176 -29.60 6.06 7.33
C ARG A 176 -28.18 5.63 6.99
N CYS A 177 -27.24 6.10 7.80
CA CYS A 177 -25.82 5.72 7.71
C CYS A 177 -25.40 4.99 8.99
N ARG A 178 -24.40 4.15 8.86
CA ARG A 178 -23.74 3.49 10.01
C ARG A 178 -22.24 3.43 9.77
N TYR A 179 -21.48 3.83 10.78
CA TYR A 179 -20.04 3.61 10.84
C TYR A 179 -19.73 2.14 11.14
N GLY A 180 -18.70 1.60 10.52
CA GLY A 180 -18.22 0.25 10.76
C GLY A 180 -16.71 0.16 10.68
N VAL A 181 -16.16 -0.88 11.30
CA VAL A 181 -14.75 -1.24 11.25
C VAL A 181 -14.64 -2.61 10.59
N MET A 182 -13.75 -2.71 9.61
CA MET A 182 -13.42 -3.93 8.89
C MET A 182 -12.11 -4.50 9.43
N LEU A 183 -12.07 -5.79 9.71
CA LEU A 183 -10.90 -6.48 10.23
C LEU A 183 -10.34 -7.45 9.19
N LYS A 184 -9.05 -7.74 9.33
CA LYS A 184 -8.40 -8.88 8.69
C LYS A 184 -8.67 -10.16 9.49
N GLU A 185 -8.28 -11.30 8.95
CA GLU A 185 -8.42 -12.62 9.56
C GLU A 185 -7.65 -12.75 10.89
N ASP A 186 -6.58 -11.99 11.06
CA ASP A 186 -5.79 -11.90 12.30
C ASP A 186 -6.40 -10.97 13.37
N GLY A 187 -7.54 -10.35 13.07
CA GLY A 187 -8.22 -9.40 13.94
C GLY A 187 -7.68 -7.97 13.90
N MET A 188 -6.69 -7.70 13.07
CA MET A 188 -6.16 -6.34 12.89
C MET A 188 -7.10 -5.51 12.01
N ILE A 189 -7.20 -4.21 12.32
CA ILE A 189 -8.02 -3.28 11.53
C ILE A 189 -7.50 -3.23 10.09
N PHE A 190 -8.39 -3.48 9.15
CA PHE A 190 -8.10 -3.41 7.72
C PHE A 190 -8.49 -2.04 7.15
N ASP A 191 -9.73 -1.63 7.40
CA ASP A 191 -10.26 -0.32 7.01
C ASP A 191 -11.44 0.05 7.92
N ASP A 192 -11.88 1.29 7.82
CA ASP A 192 -13.08 1.78 8.50
C ASP A 192 -13.81 2.77 7.62
N GLY A 193 -15.09 2.98 7.92
CA GLY A 193 -15.85 3.96 7.16
C GLY A 193 -17.33 3.97 7.48
N VAL A 194 -18.03 4.83 6.77
CA VAL A 194 -19.48 4.95 6.85
C VAL A 194 -20.10 4.20 5.69
N CYS A 195 -21.14 3.43 5.96
CA CYS A 195 -21.97 2.83 4.94
C CYS A 195 -23.39 3.41 5.01
N ALA A 196 -23.85 3.96 3.90
CA ALA A 196 -25.18 4.57 3.75
C ALA A 196 -26.13 3.58 3.07
N CYS A 197 -27.29 3.35 3.65
CA CYS A 197 -28.37 2.61 3.01
C CYS A 197 -29.18 3.56 2.12
N ILE A 198 -29.10 3.36 0.80
CA ILE A 198 -29.82 4.14 -0.19
C ILE A 198 -31.23 3.57 -0.40
N SER A 199 -31.31 2.24 -0.50
CA SER A 199 -32.56 1.47 -0.53
C SER A 199 -32.31 0.09 0.06
N ASP A 200 -33.32 -0.75 0.18
CA ASP A 200 -33.19 -2.09 0.81
C ASP A 200 -32.10 -2.96 0.19
N ASN A 201 -31.84 -2.81 -1.11
CA ASN A 201 -30.85 -3.59 -1.85
C ASN A 201 -29.70 -2.72 -2.42
N HIS A 202 -29.50 -1.50 -1.90
CA HIS A 202 -28.52 -0.56 -2.40
C HIS A 202 -27.85 0.21 -1.28
N TYR A 203 -26.53 0.09 -1.20
CA TYR A 203 -25.67 0.74 -0.22
C TYR A 203 -24.54 1.49 -0.89
N LEU A 204 -24.13 2.61 -0.30
CA LEU A 204 -22.93 3.33 -0.67
C LEU A 204 -21.95 3.25 0.51
N MET A 205 -20.85 2.56 0.29
CA MET A 205 -19.76 2.39 1.26
C MET A 205 -18.67 3.42 1.04
N PHE A 206 -18.23 4.06 2.10
CA PHE A 206 -17.06 4.94 2.10
C PHE A 206 -15.89 4.22 2.77
N THR A 207 -14.69 4.38 2.21
CA THR A 207 -13.44 3.80 2.71
C THR A 207 -12.42 4.90 2.98
N THR A 208 -11.31 4.58 3.64
CA THR A 208 -10.18 5.50 3.67
C THR A 208 -9.69 5.79 2.25
N THR A 209 -9.10 6.97 2.05
CA THR A 209 -8.63 7.42 0.72
C THR A 209 -7.63 6.44 0.10
N GLY A 210 -6.65 6.00 0.89
CA GLY A 210 -5.62 5.06 0.44
C GLY A 210 -6.10 3.61 0.35
N GLY A 211 -7.18 3.26 1.05
CA GLY A 211 -7.72 1.90 1.16
C GLY A 211 -8.65 1.49 0.02
N ALA A 212 -9.18 2.43 -0.76
CA ALA A 212 -10.31 2.20 -1.67
C ALA A 212 -10.16 0.96 -2.58
N ALA A 213 -9.04 0.85 -3.29
CA ALA A 213 -8.80 -0.28 -4.19
C ALA A 213 -8.60 -1.60 -3.41
N GLY A 214 -7.92 -1.54 -2.27
CA GLY A 214 -7.69 -2.71 -1.40
C GLY A 214 -9.00 -3.23 -0.81
N VAL A 215 -9.88 -2.32 -0.37
CA VAL A 215 -11.20 -2.71 0.17
C VAL A 215 -12.06 -3.35 -0.92
N LEU A 216 -12.11 -2.76 -2.12
CA LEU A 216 -12.87 -3.38 -3.23
C LEU A 216 -12.36 -4.79 -3.53
N ALA A 217 -11.05 -4.98 -3.68
CA ALA A 217 -10.46 -6.29 -3.91
C ALA A 217 -10.74 -7.28 -2.75
N TRP A 218 -10.79 -6.79 -1.51
CA TRP A 218 -11.12 -7.60 -0.33
C TRP A 218 -12.58 -8.04 -0.32
N LEU A 219 -13.52 -7.14 -0.70
CA LEU A 219 -14.93 -7.50 -0.86
C LEU A 219 -15.13 -8.55 -1.95
N GLU A 220 -14.50 -8.36 -3.11
CA GLU A 220 -14.55 -9.30 -4.23
C GLU A 220 -13.95 -10.67 -3.86
N LEU A 221 -12.83 -10.68 -3.14
CA LEU A 221 -12.19 -11.93 -2.68
C LEU A 221 -13.17 -12.75 -1.84
N TRP A 222 -13.73 -12.15 -0.77
CA TRP A 222 -14.63 -12.86 0.12
C TRP A 222 -15.91 -13.31 -0.55
N GLN A 223 -16.47 -12.47 -1.43
CA GLN A 223 -17.65 -12.85 -2.19
C GLN A 223 -17.38 -14.04 -3.11
N GLN A 224 -16.25 -14.07 -3.80
CA GLN A 224 -15.93 -15.11 -4.77
C GLN A 224 -15.45 -16.42 -4.14
N THR A 225 -14.79 -16.37 -2.98
CA THR A 225 -14.20 -17.56 -2.37
C THR A 225 -15.07 -18.18 -1.28
N GLU A 226 -15.65 -17.34 -0.39
CA GLU A 226 -16.34 -17.82 0.80
C GLU A 226 -17.88 -17.75 0.68
N TRP A 227 -18.40 -16.77 -0.07
CA TRP A 227 -19.85 -16.55 -0.17
C TRP A 227 -20.31 -16.35 -1.63
N PRO A 228 -19.94 -17.26 -2.55
CA PRO A 228 -20.28 -17.12 -3.97
C PRO A 228 -21.79 -17.20 -4.24
N GLU A 229 -22.58 -17.72 -3.29
CA GLU A 229 -24.03 -17.81 -3.38
C GLU A 229 -24.73 -16.46 -3.14
N LEU A 230 -24.05 -15.49 -2.49
CA LEU A 230 -24.67 -14.20 -2.20
C LEU A 230 -24.76 -13.34 -3.47
N GLN A 231 -25.97 -12.88 -3.75
CA GLN A 231 -26.26 -12.01 -4.89
C GLN A 231 -25.92 -10.56 -4.53
N VAL A 232 -24.67 -10.19 -4.66
CA VAL A 232 -24.16 -8.85 -4.38
C VAL A 232 -23.16 -8.44 -5.46
N TYR A 233 -23.18 -7.16 -5.84
CA TYR A 233 -22.35 -6.58 -6.88
C TYR A 233 -21.69 -5.31 -6.37
N PHE A 234 -20.43 -5.10 -6.73
CA PHE A 234 -19.61 -3.97 -6.29
C PHE A 234 -19.17 -3.13 -7.48
N THR A 235 -19.19 -1.81 -7.32
CA THR A 235 -18.68 -0.88 -8.32
C THR A 235 -17.96 0.27 -7.61
N SER A 236 -16.72 0.53 -8.01
CA SER A 236 -16.03 1.77 -7.59
C SER A 236 -16.64 2.97 -8.31
N VAL A 237 -17.02 4.01 -7.59
CA VAL A 237 -17.69 5.21 -8.12
C VAL A 237 -16.97 6.51 -7.74
#